data_5edeea65dbd8dc9b27889d567274db3a
#
_entry.id   5edeea65dbd8dc9b27889d567274db3a
#
_cell.length_a   1.000
_cell.length_b   1.000
_cell.length_c   1.000
_cell.angle_alpha   90.00
_cell.angle_beta   90.00
_cell.angle_gamma   90.00
#
_symmetry.space_group_name_H-M   'P 1'
#
loop_
_entity.id
_entity.type
_entity.pdbx_description
1 polymer ?
#
loop_
_entity_poly.entity_id
_entity_poly.type
_entity_poly.pdbx_seq_one_letter_code
_entity_poly.pdbx_strand_id
1 'polypeptide(L)'
;MDRTVLLETFEQLGGTTEYEMEDIRSFLQVKQYQELQDPTKFLIVGGRGAGKTRVFKTFVGEDGFRRVIGAGIYFNRPNYKNTDVLVGYSKEDNSLPNQNVLGTLQEDKDTMAFWVGAIVLKLLAFFANDTEVCTVAEEFFSQQELELFEKKTTLKSPGKWLSLYQEHPENWENFLDEVDEILARRDRWLIMAYDQIDRISPDHDIMYSYIRTLIMYWFSVSTRWRRLKCKVFIRTDLRNSESLQFPDASKLGSRQIDLSWNTLSLYRLLIRRLANAKTEEQTREMIEYMSAVPGLVQENPSVGYLPTEEEEIIRRFIIYLIGRYMGASPKKGDSYSWVPNHLQDANGDLAPRSF
;
A
#
# COMPACT_ATOMS: atom_id res chain seq x y z
N MET A 1 -33.09 -12.36 -12.92
CA MET A 1 -32.46 -11.04 -13.02
C MET A 1 -32.49 -10.60 -14.48
N ASP A 2 -32.83 -9.36 -14.75
CA ASP A 2 -32.71 -8.80 -16.09
C ASP A 2 -31.24 -8.75 -16.50
N ARG A 3 -30.92 -9.25 -17.69
CA ARG A 3 -29.57 -9.23 -18.25
C ARG A 3 -29.01 -7.79 -18.33
N THR A 4 -29.88 -6.81 -18.47
CA THR A 4 -29.54 -5.39 -18.49
C THR A 4 -28.88 -4.93 -17.20
N VAL A 5 -29.44 -5.28 -16.04
CA VAL A 5 -28.86 -4.91 -14.72
C VAL A 5 -27.48 -5.54 -14.50
N LEU A 6 -27.31 -6.79 -14.94
CA LEU A 6 -26.00 -7.45 -14.88
C LEU A 6 -24.96 -6.69 -15.72
N LEU A 7 -25.31 -6.31 -16.96
CA LEU A 7 -24.41 -5.58 -17.86
C LEU A 7 -24.07 -4.18 -17.31
N GLU A 8 -25.08 -3.43 -16.84
CA GLU A 8 -24.89 -2.12 -16.22
C GLU A 8 -23.97 -2.19 -14.98
N THR A 9 -24.14 -3.24 -14.15
CA THR A 9 -23.25 -3.45 -13.00
C THR A 9 -21.83 -3.73 -13.43
N PHE A 10 -21.63 -4.54 -14.48
CA PHE A 10 -20.29 -4.79 -15.04
C PHE A 10 -19.66 -3.55 -15.65
N GLU A 11 -20.40 -2.74 -16.40
CA GLU A 11 -19.90 -1.48 -16.98
C GLU A 11 -19.41 -0.51 -15.89
N GLN A 12 -20.11 -0.45 -14.76
CA GLN A 12 -19.71 0.38 -13.62
C GLN A 12 -18.44 -0.13 -12.91
N LEU A 13 -18.14 -1.44 -12.99
CA LEU A 13 -16.89 -1.98 -12.45
C LEU A 13 -15.66 -1.56 -13.26
N GLY A 14 -15.80 -1.38 -14.57
CA GLY A 14 -14.71 -1.00 -15.47
C GLY A 14 -14.30 0.47 -15.40
N GLY A 15 -15.11 1.33 -14.79
CA GLY A 15 -14.90 2.79 -14.75
C GLY A 15 -14.09 3.32 -13.57
N THR A 16 -13.67 2.48 -12.64
CA THR A 16 -12.90 2.95 -11.47
C THR A 16 -11.46 3.29 -11.83
N THR A 17 -11.17 4.60 -11.85
CA THR A 17 -9.83 5.12 -12.06
C THR A 17 -8.99 5.04 -10.78
N GLU A 18 -7.65 5.09 -10.91
CA GLU A 18 -6.71 5.16 -9.77
C GLU A 18 -7.03 6.31 -8.79
N TYR A 19 -7.86 7.25 -9.19
CA TYR A 19 -8.16 8.50 -8.48
C TYR A 19 -9.49 8.50 -7.71
N GLU A 20 -10.38 7.54 -7.97
CA GLU A 20 -11.63 7.45 -7.23
C GLU A 20 -11.42 6.79 -5.86
N MET A 21 -11.96 7.41 -4.80
CA MET A 21 -12.09 6.75 -3.50
C MET A 21 -13.17 5.68 -3.62
N GLU A 22 -12.76 4.46 -3.88
CA GLU A 22 -13.70 3.34 -3.87
C GLU A 22 -14.17 3.03 -2.45
N ASP A 23 -15.44 2.64 -2.33
CA ASP A 23 -16.02 2.16 -1.09
C ASP A 23 -15.19 0.96 -0.56
N ILE A 24 -14.96 0.94 0.75
CA ILE A 24 -14.28 -0.20 1.42
C ILE A 24 -14.98 -1.53 1.14
N ARG A 25 -16.30 -1.50 0.86
CA ARG A 25 -17.07 -2.68 0.48
C ARG A 25 -16.57 -3.34 -0.80
N SER A 26 -15.87 -2.60 -1.66
CA SER A 26 -15.23 -3.13 -2.88
C SER A 26 -13.83 -3.72 -2.63
N PHE A 27 -13.20 -3.46 -1.48
CA PHE A 27 -11.88 -3.96 -1.14
C PHE A 27 -11.93 -5.44 -0.75
N LEU A 28 -11.19 -6.28 -1.45
CA LEU A 28 -11.02 -7.69 -1.10
C LEU A 28 -9.76 -7.86 -0.26
N GLN A 29 -9.93 -8.27 0.99
CA GLN A 29 -8.82 -8.72 1.81
C GLN A 29 -8.34 -10.10 1.32
N VAL A 30 -7.08 -10.20 0.94
CA VAL A 30 -6.44 -11.46 0.55
C VAL A 30 -5.40 -11.88 1.59
N LYS A 31 -5.18 -13.20 1.72
CA LYS A 31 -4.34 -13.78 2.77
C LYS A 31 -2.91 -13.20 2.79
N GLN A 32 -2.35 -12.90 1.64
CA GLN A 32 -1.00 -12.31 1.53
C GLN A 32 -0.86 -10.94 2.21
N TYR A 33 -1.97 -10.16 2.38
CA TYR A 33 -1.91 -8.88 3.08
C TYR A 33 -1.63 -9.04 4.59
N GLN A 34 -1.85 -10.22 5.16
CA GLN A 34 -1.49 -10.48 6.55
C GLN A 34 0.04 -10.41 6.78
N GLU A 35 0.85 -10.62 5.73
CA GLU A 35 2.30 -10.46 5.83
C GLU A 35 2.74 -8.99 6.05
N LEU A 36 1.87 -8.02 5.80
CA LEU A 36 2.12 -6.62 6.16
C LEU A 36 2.26 -6.40 7.67
N GLN A 37 1.79 -7.34 8.51
CA GLN A 37 2.06 -7.34 9.95
C GLN A 37 3.51 -7.67 10.30
N ASP A 38 4.26 -8.33 9.41
CA ASP A 38 5.66 -8.63 9.68
C ASP A 38 6.48 -7.33 9.62
N PRO A 39 6.99 -6.83 10.77
CA PRO A 39 7.72 -5.57 10.81
C PRO A 39 9.08 -5.65 10.09
N THR A 40 9.56 -6.86 9.78
CA THR A 40 10.82 -7.07 9.08
C THR A 40 10.66 -7.01 7.56
N LYS A 41 9.46 -7.24 7.04
CA LYS A 41 9.14 -7.19 5.62
C LYS A 41 8.64 -5.78 5.26
N PHE A 42 9.47 -5.00 4.61
CA PHE A 42 9.15 -3.61 4.33
C PHE A 42 8.95 -3.31 2.83
N LEU A 43 9.42 -4.15 1.91
CA LEU A 43 9.18 -4.00 0.47
C LEU A 43 7.90 -4.72 0.06
N ILE A 44 6.97 -4.01 -0.55
CA ILE A 44 5.75 -4.56 -1.12
C ILE A 44 5.87 -4.46 -2.64
N VAL A 45 6.17 -5.59 -3.26
CA VAL A 45 6.48 -5.68 -4.69
C VAL A 45 5.28 -6.22 -5.46
N GLY A 46 5.01 -5.66 -6.62
CA GLY A 46 3.95 -6.17 -7.49
C GLY A 46 3.99 -5.57 -8.88
N GLY A 47 3.50 -6.29 -9.86
CA GLY A 47 3.39 -5.85 -11.25
C GLY A 47 2.51 -4.61 -11.43
N ARG A 48 2.46 -4.09 -12.64
CA ARG A 48 1.49 -3.03 -13.01
C ARG A 48 0.07 -3.59 -12.86
N GLY A 49 -0.82 -2.83 -12.21
CA GLY A 49 -2.19 -3.28 -12.00
C GLY A 49 -2.40 -4.27 -10.85
N ALA A 50 -1.36 -4.72 -10.14
CA ALA A 50 -1.44 -5.64 -9.00
C ALA A 50 -2.20 -5.08 -7.77
N GLY A 51 -2.62 -3.82 -7.79
CA GLY A 51 -3.40 -3.22 -6.71
C GLY A 51 -2.59 -2.55 -5.61
N LYS A 52 -1.27 -2.31 -5.80
CA LYS A 52 -0.40 -1.65 -4.80
C LYS A 52 -0.99 -0.36 -4.24
N THR A 53 -1.33 0.58 -5.10
CA THR A 53 -1.92 1.88 -4.70
C THR A 53 -3.25 1.69 -3.97
N ARG A 54 -4.05 0.68 -4.34
CA ARG A 54 -5.29 0.37 -3.63
C ARG A 54 -5.01 -0.11 -2.20
N VAL A 55 -4.06 -1.03 -2.04
CA VAL A 55 -3.64 -1.50 -0.71
C VAL A 55 -3.07 -0.35 0.10
N PHE A 56 -2.20 0.48 -0.49
CA PHE A 56 -1.63 1.66 0.16
C PHE A 56 -2.72 2.64 0.64
N LYS A 57 -3.62 3.08 -0.25
CA LYS A 57 -4.70 4.02 0.11
C LYS A 57 -5.60 3.46 1.21
N THR A 58 -5.93 2.17 1.14
CA THR A 58 -6.70 1.52 2.21
C THR A 58 -5.89 1.47 3.51
N PHE A 59 -4.59 1.16 3.44
CA PHE A 59 -3.71 0.98 4.61
C PHE A 59 -3.46 2.28 5.39
N VAL A 60 -3.33 3.41 4.69
CA VAL A 60 -3.11 4.74 5.32
C VAL A 60 -4.43 5.46 5.67
N GLY A 61 -5.56 4.93 5.24
CA GLY A 61 -6.87 5.50 5.52
C GLY A 61 -7.38 5.20 6.93
N GLU A 62 -8.55 5.71 7.25
CA GLU A 62 -9.23 5.45 8.52
C GLU A 62 -9.42 3.95 8.76
N ASP A 63 -9.05 3.46 9.95
CA ASP A 63 -9.05 2.04 10.27
C ASP A 63 -8.22 1.18 9.30
N GLY A 64 -7.28 1.80 8.58
CA GLY A 64 -6.61 1.18 7.43
C GLY A 64 -5.89 -0.10 7.76
N PHE A 65 -5.17 -0.14 8.88
CA PHE A 65 -4.49 -1.34 9.34
C PHE A 65 -5.47 -2.51 9.51
N ARG A 66 -6.59 -2.28 10.21
CA ARG A 66 -7.64 -3.28 10.43
C ARG A 66 -8.30 -3.73 9.12
N ARG A 67 -8.52 -2.79 8.20
CA ARG A 67 -9.19 -3.07 6.91
C ARG A 67 -8.33 -3.93 6.00
N VAL A 68 -7.03 -3.72 5.98
CA VAL A 68 -6.10 -4.48 5.12
C VAL A 68 -5.69 -5.80 5.77
N ILE A 69 -5.36 -5.80 7.06
CA ILE A 69 -4.72 -6.94 7.73
C ILE A 69 -5.72 -7.76 8.54
N GLY A 70 -6.72 -7.10 9.12
CA GLY A 70 -7.70 -7.72 10.00
C GLY A 70 -7.55 -7.30 11.45
N ALA A 71 -8.43 -7.84 12.31
CA ALA A 71 -8.57 -7.44 13.69
C ALA A 71 -7.72 -8.28 14.68
N GLY A 72 -6.79 -9.07 14.19
CA GLY A 72 -5.92 -9.90 15.03
C GLY A 72 -5.11 -9.08 16.03
N ILE A 73 -4.94 -9.61 17.25
CA ILE A 73 -4.05 -9.06 18.27
C ILE A 73 -2.92 -10.05 18.48
N TYR A 74 -1.71 -9.63 18.13
CA TYR A 74 -0.52 -10.47 18.22
C TYR A 74 0.50 -9.83 19.16
N PHE A 75 1.04 -10.63 20.07
CA PHE A 75 2.10 -10.17 20.96
C PHE A 75 3.36 -9.83 20.15
N ASN A 76 3.98 -8.70 20.46
CA ASN A 76 5.17 -8.17 19.76
C ASN A 76 5.05 -7.98 18.23
N ARG A 77 3.82 -7.78 17.73
CA ARG A 77 3.57 -7.45 16.32
C ARG A 77 2.63 -6.26 16.18
N PRO A 78 2.78 -5.48 15.11
CA PRO A 78 1.80 -4.45 14.76
C PRO A 78 0.38 -5.04 14.70
N ASN A 79 -0.57 -4.36 15.32
CA ASN A 79 -1.99 -4.72 15.25
C ASN A 79 -2.86 -3.44 15.31
N TYR A 80 -4.14 -3.56 15.05
CA TYR A 80 -5.03 -2.40 14.91
C TYR A 80 -5.19 -1.54 16.18
N LYS A 81 -4.80 -2.03 17.35
CA LYS A 81 -4.92 -1.29 18.62
C LYS A 81 -3.68 -0.44 18.94
N ASN A 82 -2.52 -0.84 18.44
CA ASN A 82 -1.25 -0.24 18.82
C ASN A 82 -0.42 0.26 17.62
N THR A 83 -1.05 0.42 16.44
CA THR A 83 -0.32 0.79 15.23
C THR A 83 -0.91 2.03 14.58
N ASP A 84 -0.07 3.05 14.40
CA ASP A 84 -0.33 4.21 13.57
C ASP A 84 0.35 4.03 12.21
N VAL A 85 -0.32 4.49 11.15
CA VAL A 85 0.24 4.46 9.79
C VAL A 85 0.26 5.87 9.24
N LEU A 86 1.45 6.34 8.85
CA LEU A 86 1.66 7.67 8.27
C LEU A 86 2.08 7.56 6.81
N VAL A 87 1.63 8.53 6.00
CA VAL A 87 2.12 8.68 4.64
C VAL A 87 3.54 9.24 4.67
N GLY A 88 4.53 8.43 4.32
CA GLY A 88 5.90 8.87 4.09
C GLY A 88 6.04 9.61 2.75
N TYR A 89 5.49 8.99 1.68
CA TYR A 89 5.40 9.61 0.36
C TYR A 89 4.21 9.02 -0.42
N SER A 90 3.48 9.92 -1.10
CA SER A 90 2.64 9.57 -2.25
C SER A 90 2.58 10.76 -3.19
N LYS A 91 2.30 10.53 -4.48
CA LYS A 91 2.14 11.63 -5.45
C LYS A 91 1.02 12.62 -5.07
N GLU A 92 0.03 12.14 -4.32
CA GLU A 92 -1.14 12.92 -3.90
C GLU A 92 -0.88 13.69 -2.59
N ASP A 93 0.27 13.47 -1.93
CA ASP A 93 0.64 14.16 -0.68
C ASP A 93 1.10 15.59 -0.95
N ASN A 94 0.19 16.53 -0.79
CA ASN A 94 0.46 17.95 -0.95
C ASN A 94 1.34 18.56 0.14
N SER A 95 1.76 17.81 1.16
CA SER A 95 2.72 18.28 2.17
C SER A 95 4.16 18.26 1.66
N LEU A 96 4.45 17.47 0.63
CA LEU A 96 5.78 17.29 0.05
C LEU A 96 6.10 18.30 -1.06
N PRO A 97 7.38 18.50 -1.43
CA PRO A 97 7.78 19.30 -2.56
C PRO A 97 7.23 18.75 -3.87
N ASN A 98 7.04 19.61 -4.86
CA ASN A 98 6.68 19.16 -6.21
C ASN A 98 7.89 18.54 -6.93
N GLN A 99 7.62 17.83 -8.04
CA GLN A 99 8.64 17.14 -8.83
C GLN A 99 9.80 18.02 -9.31
N ASN A 100 9.54 19.30 -9.62
CA ASN A 100 10.59 20.22 -10.09
C ASN A 100 11.59 20.52 -8.97
N VAL A 101 11.10 20.70 -7.73
CA VAL A 101 11.96 20.90 -6.56
C VAL A 101 12.73 19.63 -6.23
N LEU A 102 12.06 18.49 -6.25
CA LEU A 102 12.71 17.19 -6.00
C LEU A 102 13.76 16.86 -7.08
N GLY A 103 13.52 17.24 -8.33
CA GLY A 103 14.46 17.08 -9.43
C GLY A 103 15.75 17.90 -9.32
N THR A 104 15.87 18.82 -8.35
CA THR A 104 17.12 19.54 -8.08
C THR A 104 18.09 18.79 -7.18
N LEU A 105 17.62 17.74 -6.47
CA LEU A 105 18.44 16.89 -5.62
C LEU A 105 18.96 15.71 -6.43
N GLN A 106 20.19 15.84 -6.95
CA GLN A 106 20.73 14.92 -7.96
C GLN A 106 21.64 13.85 -7.37
N GLU A 107 22.27 14.12 -6.22
CA GLU A 107 23.21 13.18 -5.60
C GLU A 107 22.52 12.30 -4.55
N ASP A 108 23.00 11.07 -4.41
CA ASP A 108 22.47 10.13 -3.40
C ASP A 108 22.53 10.67 -1.97
N LYS A 109 23.55 11.48 -1.65
CA LYS A 109 23.64 12.11 -0.33
C LYS A 109 22.49 13.09 -0.08
N ASP A 110 22.04 13.83 -1.11
CA ASP A 110 20.97 14.82 -0.99
C ASP A 110 19.60 14.14 -0.92
N THR A 111 19.40 13.07 -1.71
CA THR A 111 18.16 12.29 -1.67
C THR A 111 18.06 11.48 -0.38
N MET A 112 19.18 10.99 0.18
CA MET A 112 19.22 10.38 1.51
C MET A 112 18.86 11.39 2.61
N ALA A 113 19.50 12.55 2.60
CA ALA A 113 19.20 13.67 3.51
C ALA A 113 17.73 14.09 3.43
N PHE A 114 17.18 14.12 2.21
CA PHE A 114 15.75 14.42 2.00
C PHE A 114 14.85 13.39 2.72
N TRP A 115 15.13 12.09 2.60
CA TRP A 115 14.31 11.08 3.23
C TRP A 115 14.35 11.16 4.75
N VAL A 116 15.54 11.30 5.34
CA VAL A 116 15.70 11.44 6.80
C VAL A 116 14.97 12.67 7.30
N GLY A 117 15.20 13.82 6.66
CA GLY A 117 14.54 15.07 7.04
C GLY A 117 13.02 15.01 6.89
N ALA A 118 12.52 14.41 5.80
CA ALA A 118 11.08 14.23 5.60
C ALA A 118 10.45 13.34 6.69
N ILE A 119 11.14 12.28 7.12
CA ILE A 119 10.69 11.43 8.23
C ILE A 119 10.60 12.25 9.53
N VAL A 120 11.67 12.94 9.90
CA VAL A 120 11.72 13.76 11.12
C VAL A 120 10.61 14.81 11.12
N LEU A 121 10.48 15.61 10.04
CA LEU A 121 9.46 16.66 9.96
C LEU A 121 8.03 16.11 10.03
N LYS A 122 7.78 14.94 9.44
CA LYS A 122 6.46 14.27 9.54
C LYS A 122 6.21 13.74 10.96
N LEU A 123 7.22 13.22 11.65
CA LEU A 123 7.09 12.77 13.03
C LEU A 123 6.86 13.94 13.99
N LEU A 124 7.59 15.04 13.85
CA LEU A 124 7.35 16.26 14.64
C LEU A 124 5.93 16.78 14.45
N ALA A 125 5.44 16.80 13.20
CA ALA A 125 4.07 17.21 12.92
C ALA A 125 3.03 16.25 13.51
N PHE A 126 3.28 14.94 13.48
CA PHE A 126 2.39 13.91 14.02
C PHE A 126 2.34 13.97 15.56
N PHE A 127 3.48 14.17 16.19
CA PHE A 127 3.61 14.25 17.66
C PHE A 127 3.60 15.68 18.21
N ALA A 128 3.09 16.67 17.48
CA ALA A 128 3.10 18.07 17.89
C ALA A 128 2.46 18.36 19.25
N ASN A 129 1.56 17.50 19.71
CA ASN A 129 0.90 17.59 21.04
C ASN A 129 1.42 16.55 22.03
N ASP A 130 2.49 15.84 21.73
CA ASP A 130 3.09 14.82 22.59
C ASP A 130 4.26 15.42 23.38
N THR A 131 4.04 15.70 24.66
CA THR A 131 5.01 16.38 25.52
C THR A 131 6.35 15.67 25.58
N GLU A 132 6.37 14.33 25.64
CA GLU A 132 7.62 13.54 25.72
C GLU A 132 8.43 13.68 24.44
N VAL A 133 7.79 13.53 23.26
CA VAL A 133 8.47 13.72 21.96
C VAL A 133 8.92 15.15 21.75
N CYS A 134 8.11 16.13 22.16
CA CYS A 134 8.50 17.55 22.08
C CYS A 134 9.73 17.84 22.96
N THR A 135 9.79 17.31 24.18
CA THR A 135 10.96 17.47 25.05
C THR A 135 12.22 16.86 24.43
N VAL A 136 12.11 15.68 23.87
CA VAL A 136 13.24 15.04 23.14
C VAL A 136 13.66 15.88 21.94
N ALA A 137 12.71 16.45 21.19
CA ALA A 137 13.05 17.33 20.07
C ALA A 137 13.85 18.56 20.51
N GLU A 138 13.54 19.15 21.67
CA GLU A 138 14.29 20.29 22.26
C GLU A 138 15.73 19.93 22.66
N GLU A 139 16.04 18.64 22.87
CA GLU A 139 17.42 18.18 23.15
C GLU A 139 18.32 18.17 21.90
N PHE A 140 17.72 17.92 20.73
CA PHE A 140 18.46 17.74 19.47
C PHE A 140 18.38 18.93 18.53
N PHE A 141 17.33 19.75 18.64
CA PHE A 141 17.10 20.89 17.76
C PHE A 141 16.99 22.18 18.54
N SER A 142 17.61 23.24 18.00
CA SER A 142 17.49 24.58 18.56
C SER A 142 16.06 25.12 18.46
N GLN A 143 15.73 26.11 19.29
CA GLN A 143 14.43 26.78 19.26
C GLN A 143 14.10 27.35 17.85
N GLN A 144 15.09 27.89 17.15
CA GLN A 144 14.92 28.44 15.80
C GLN A 144 14.60 27.35 14.77
N GLU A 145 15.22 26.18 14.88
CA GLU A 145 14.93 25.02 14.04
C GLU A 145 13.53 24.50 14.30
N LEU A 146 13.12 24.34 15.55
CA LEU A 146 11.78 23.89 15.92
C LEU A 146 10.71 24.86 15.40
N GLU A 147 10.88 26.17 15.55
CA GLU A 147 10.00 27.20 14.96
C GLU A 147 9.92 27.13 13.43
N LEU A 148 11.03 26.73 12.77
CA LEU A 148 11.01 26.45 11.33
C LEU A 148 10.22 25.20 11.01
N PHE A 149 10.39 24.11 11.78
CA PHE A 149 9.77 22.81 11.54
C PHE A 149 8.25 22.82 11.77
N GLU A 150 7.75 23.62 12.67
CA GLU A 150 6.31 23.81 12.90
C GLU A 150 5.55 24.42 11.71
N LYS A 151 6.26 25.13 10.81
CA LYS A 151 5.61 25.76 9.66
C LYS A 151 5.20 24.70 8.63
N LYS A 152 3.91 24.60 8.33
CA LYS A 152 3.35 23.66 7.34
C LYS A 152 4.03 23.67 5.96
N THR A 153 4.74 24.76 5.64
CA THR A 153 5.44 24.93 4.36
C THR A 153 6.88 24.42 4.39
N THR A 154 7.42 24.08 5.55
CA THR A 154 8.84 23.70 5.69
C THR A 154 9.17 22.44 4.91
N LEU A 155 8.36 21.42 5.03
CA LEU A 155 8.55 20.15 4.30
C LEU A 155 8.57 20.37 2.76
N LYS A 156 7.81 21.37 2.25
CA LYS A 156 7.79 21.72 0.82
C LYS A 156 9.05 22.46 0.34
N SER A 157 9.89 22.88 1.26
CA SER A 157 11.03 23.77 0.97
C SER A 157 12.34 23.13 1.45
N PRO A 158 12.80 22.03 0.83
CA PRO A 158 13.96 21.28 1.30
C PRO A 158 15.23 22.14 1.46
N GLY A 159 15.44 23.16 0.63
CA GLY A 159 16.57 24.06 0.77
C GLY A 159 16.63 24.83 2.10
N LYS A 160 15.57 24.83 2.92
CA LYS A 160 15.56 25.46 4.23
C LYS A 160 16.07 24.57 5.36
N TRP A 161 16.02 23.28 5.20
CA TRP A 161 16.36 22.32 6.26
C TRP A 161 17.39 21.27 5.85
N LEU A 162 17.66 21.07 4.55
CA LEU A 162 18.69 20.15 4.09
C LEU A 162 20.09 20.54 4.58
N SER A 163 20.41 21.84 4.59
CA SER A 163 21.69 22.33 5.14
C SER A 163 21.82 22.03 6.63
N LEU A 164 20.73 22.19 7.39
CA LEU A 164 20.71 21.88 8.83
C LEU A 164 20.97 20.39 9.07
N TYR A 165 20.37 19.53 8.26
CA TYR A 165 20.68 18.08 8.31
C TYR A 165 22.15 17.81 7.95
N GLN A 166 22.67 18.43 6.89
CA GLN A 166 24.05 18.21 6.43
C GLN A 166 25.10 18.70 7.44
N GLU A 167 24.79 19.74 8.23
CA GLU A 167 25.64 20.28 9.29
C GLU A 167 25.70 19.34 10.51
N HIS A 168 24.56 18.76 10.91
CA HIS A 168 24.43 17.96 12.13
C HIS A 168 23.55 16.70 11.92
N PRO A 169 23.90 15.77 11.00
CA PRO A 169 23.09 14.60 10.69
C PRO A 169 22.83 13.72 11.92
N GLU A 170 23.76 13.69 12.87
CA GLU A 170 23.66 12.94 14.11
C GLU A 170 22.46 13.37 14.98
N ASN A 171 22.11 14.64 15.00
CA ASN A 171 20.96 15.13 15.77
C ASN A 171 19.65 14.54 15.25
N TRP A 172 19.51 14.47 13.92
CA TRP A 172 18.32 13.92 13.26
C TRP A 172 18.20 12.42 13.48
N GLU A 173 19.32 11.70 13.38
CA GLU A 173 19.34 10.24 13.60
C GLU A 173 19.08 9.89 15.06
N ASN A 174 19.69 10.63 16.02
CA ASN A 174 19.48 10.43 17.44
C ASN A 174 18.05 10.74 17.86
N PHE A 175 17.43 11.80 17.29
CA PHE A 175 16.00 12.07 17.51
C PHE A 175 15.12 10.88 17.07
N LEU A 176 15.42 10.28 15.91
CA LEU A 176 14.67 9.12 15.43
C LEU A 176 14.84 7.89 16.31
N ASP A 177 16.05 7.68 16.87
CA ASP A 177 16.30 6.63 17.85
C ASP A 177 15.47 6.82 19.12
N GLU A 178 15.42 8.03 19.66
CA GLU A 178 14.63 8.32 20.85
C GLU A 178 13.12 8.18 20.60
N VAL A 179 12.64 8.56 19.42
CA VAL A 179 11.24 8.31 19.03
C VAL A 179 10.94 6.81 18.98
N ASP A 180 11.84 5.98 18.44
CA ASP A 180 11.67 4.52 18.45
C ASP A 180 11.63 3.94 19.86
N GLU A 181 12.48 4.44 20.79
CA GLU A 181 12.48 4.05 22.19
C GLU A 181 11.19 4.47 22.92
N ILE A 182 10.68 5.68 22.67
CA ILE A 182 9.38 6.14 23.19
C ILE A 182 8.26 5.21 22.73
N LEU A 183 8.22 4.89 21.42
CA LEU A 183 7.24 3.97 20.87
C LEU A 183 7.35 2.57 21.51
N ALA A 184 8.58 2.10 21.74
CA ALA A 184 8.83 0.81 22.37
C ALA A 184 8.35 0.76 23.82
N ARG A 185 8.60 1.82 24.61
CA ARG A 185 8.11 1.92 26.01
C ARG A 185 6.59 1.94 26.08
N ARG A 186 5.92 2.54 25.07
CA ARG A 186 4.45 2.66 25.00
C ARG A 186 3.78 1.44 24.36
N ASP A 187 4.54 0.43 23.94
CA ASP A 187 4.07 -0.71 23.11
C ASP A 187 3.28 -0.24 21.87
N ARG A 188 3.72 0.86 21.26
CA ARG A 188 3.14 1.43 20.06
C ARG A 188 4.02 1.17 18.84
N TRP A 189 3.39 1.00 17.69
CA TRP A 189 4.05 0.90 16.40
C TRP A 189 3.71 2.13 15.54
N LEU A 190 4.69 2.59 14.78
CA LEU A 190 4.47 3.59 13.77
C LEU A 190 5.05 3.11 12.46
N ILE A 191 4.22 3.09 11.42
CA ILE A 191 4.59 2.59 10.10
C ILE A 191 4.53 3.74 9.09
N MET A 192 5.68 4.07 8.51
CA MET A 192 5.77 5.02 7.40
C MET A 192 5.47 4.29 6.09
N ALA A 193 4.45 4.71 5.36
CA ALA A 193 4.03 4.08 4.11
C ALA A 193 4.39 4.94 2.89
N TYR A 194 4.97 4.32 1.85
CA TYR A 194 5.46 4.99 0.65
C TYR A 194 4.87 4.32 -0.60
N ASP A 195 4.24 5.10 -1.48
CA ASP A 195 3.72 4.61 -2.76
C ASP A 195 4.03 5.60 -3.90
N GLN A 196 4.01 5.12 -5.14
CA GLN A 196 4.23 5.92 -6.35
C GLN A 196 5.57 6.67 -6.38
N ILE A 197 6.62 6.14 -5.76
CA ILE A 197 7.95 6.76 -5.75
C ILE A 197 8.53 6.85 -7.17
N ASP A 198 8.10 5.97 -8.07
CA ASP A 198 8.40 6.02 -9.51
C ASP A 198 7.87 7.29 -10.22
N ARG A 199 7.11 8.09 -9.51
CA ARG A 199 6.58 9.39 -9.99
C ARG A 199 7.23 10.60 -9.28
N ILE A 200 8.30 10.38 -8.53
CA ILE A 200 8.97 11.44 -7.76
C ILE A 200 9.73 12.42 -8.68
N SER A 201 10.26 11.93 -9.78
CA SER A 201 10.94 12.70 -10.82
C SER A 201 10.63 12.16 -12.22
N PRO A 202 10.54 13.01 -13.25
CA PRO A 202 10.51 12.56 -14.64
C PRO A 202 11.88 12.07 -15.14
N ASP A 203 12.97 12.46 -14.50
CA ASP A 203 14.33 11.98 -14.78
C ASP A 203 14.54 10.62 -14.10
N HIS A 204 14.95 9.63 -14.91
CA HIS A 204 15.11 8.25 -14.45
C HIS A 204 16.25 8.09 -13.43
N ASP A 205 17.37 8.77 -13.62
CA ASP A 205 18.54 8.63 -12.74
C ASP A 205 18.21 9.23 -11.37
N ILE A 206 17.57 10.39 -11.34
CA ILE A 206 17.09 11.04 -10.12
C ILE A 206 16.02 10.16 -9.43
N MET A 207 15.06 9.63 -10.19
CA MET A 207 14.04 8.72 -9.64
C MET A 207 14.69 7.49 -8.99
N TYR A 208 15.66 6.86 -9.64
CA TYR A 208 16.37 5.71 -9.09
C TYR A 208 17.21 6.07 -7.86
N SER A 209 17.81 7.27 -7.82
CA SER A 209 18.52 7.76 -6.63
C SER A 209 17.58 7.84 -5.42
N TYR A 210 16.38 8.43 -5.58
CA TYR A 210 15.38 8.46 -4.50
C TYR A 210 14.93 7.07 -4.05
N ILE A 211 14.63 6.18 -4.99
CA ILE A 211 14.20 4.82 -4.65
C ILE A 211 15.31 4.05 -3.93
N ARG A 212 16.52 4.11 -4.46
CA ARG A 212 17.69 3.43 -3.89
C ARG A 212 17.99 3.92 -2.48
N THR A 213 18.08 5.24 -2.28
CA THR A 213 18.41 5.83 -0.98
C THR A 213 17.33 5.58 0.07
N LEU A 214 16.05 5.63 -0.30
CA LEU A 214 14.96 5.26 0.61
C LEU A 214 15.08 3.80 1.07
N ILE A 215 15.28 2.87 0.12
CA ILE A 215 15.39 1.44 0.43
C ILE A 215 16.65 1.17 1.27
N MET A 216 17.79 1.76 0.92
CA MET A 216 19.03 1.64 1.68
C MET A 216 18.88 2.16 3.11
N TYR A 217 18.26 3.31 3.28
CA TYR A 217 18.03 3.89 4.60
C TYR A 217 17.19 2.96 5.48
N TRP A 218 16.00 2.59 5.01
CA TRP A 218 15.12 1.71 5.79
C TRP A 218 15.73 0.32 6.00
N PHE A 219 16.50 -0.19 5.07
CA PHE A 219 17.23 -1.44 5.25
C PHE A 219 18.25 -1.32 6.38
N SER A 220 19.03 -0.23 6.43
CA SER A 220 20.06 0.01 7.44
C SER A 220 19.49 0.11 8.87
N VAL A 221 18.34 0.80 9.02
CA VAL A 221 17.69 1.00 10.32
C VAL A 221 16.71 -0.12 10.71
N SER A 222 16.40 -1.04 9.80
CA SER A 222 15.37 -2.07 9.99
C SER A 222 15.61 -3.00 11.17
N THR A 223 16.88 -3.24 11.52
CA THR A 223 17.31 -4.06 12.65
C THR A 223 17.59 -3.23 13.91
N ARG A 224 17.88 -1.94 13.75
CA ARG A 224 18.16 -1.00 14.83
C ARG A 224 16.87 -0.59 15.53
N TRP A 225 15.88 -0.12 14.79
CA TRP A 225 14.60 0.31 15.33
C TRP A 225 13.64 -0.85 15.58
N ARG A 226 12.95 -0.80 16.70
CA ARG A 226 12.04 -1.86 17.15
C ARG A 226 10.60 -1.59 16.76
N ARG A 227 10.17 -0.32 16.76
CA ARG A 227 8.77 0.09 16.62
C ARG A 227 8.50 1.06 15.46
N LEU A 228 9.50 1.86 15.10
CA LEU A 228 9.42 2.70 13.90
C LEU A 228 9.78 1.87 12.68
N LYS A 229 8.83 1.67 11.79
CA LYS A 229 8.96 0.77 10.62
C LYS A 229 8.45 1.44 9.36
N CYS A 230 8.64 0.79 8.20
CA CYS A 230 8.07 1.28 6.95
C CYS A 230 7.42 0.18 6.11
N LYS A 231 6.66 0.62 5.11
CA LYS A 231 6.16 -0.19 4.00
C LYS A 231 6.34 0.60 2.72
N VAL A 232 7.18 0.11 1.81
CA VAL A 232 7.51 0.74 0.53
C VAL A 232 6.88 -0.07 -0.59
N PHE A 233 5.90 0.50 -1.27
CA PHE A 233 5.22 -0.11 -2.40
C PHE A 233 5.99 0.19 -3.68
N ILE A 234 6.52 -0.84 -4.33
CA ILE A 234 7.36 -0.70 -5.51
C ILE A 234 6.92 -1.67 -6.62
N ARG A 235 7.17 -1.29 -7.88
CA ARG A 235 6.91 -2.13 -9.03
C ARG A 235 7.99 -3.20 -9.18
N THR A 236 7.59 -4.38 -9.66
CA THR A 236 8.50 -5.53 -9.89
C THR A 236 9.64 -5.16 -10.84
N ASP A 237 9.36 -4.45 -11.92
CA ASP A 237 10.38 -4.04 -12.91
C ASP A 237 11.41 -3.08 -12.29
N LEU A 238 11.00 -2.15 -11.45
CA LEU A 238 11.91 -1.27 -10.71
C LEU A 238 12.75 -2.04 -9.69
N ARG A 239 12.10 -2.95 -8.91
CA ARG A 239 12.79 -3.78 -7.91
C ARG A 239 13.91 -4.62 -8.53
N ASN A 240 13.71 -5.10 -9.75
CA ASN A 240 14.66 -5.95 -10.47
C ASN A 240 15.68 -5.16 -11.30
N SER A 241 15.60 -3.83 -11.33
CA SER A 241 16.52 -2.98 -12.09
C SER A 241 17.93 -3.02 -11.50
N GLU A 242 18.93 -3.04 -12.38
CA GLU A 242 20.35 -2.91 -12.01
C GLU A 242 20.63 -1.58 -11.28
N SER A 243 19.86 -0.53 -11.57
CA SER A 243 19.97 0.79 -10.93
C SER A 243 19.62 0.76 -9.42
N LEU A 244 18.99 -0.30 -8.93
CA LEU A 244 18.72 -0.50 -7.50
C LEU A 244 19.75 -1.41 -6.81
N GLN A 245 20.86 -1.71 -7.47
CA GLN A 245 21.93 -2.50 -6.84
C GLN A 245 22.69 -1.66 -5.80
N PHE A 246 22.86 -2.25 -4.62
CA PHE A 246 23.71 -1.77 -3.54
C PHE A 246 24.27 -2.98 -2.77
N PRO A 247 25.32 -2.85 -1.94
CA PRO A 247 26.03 -3.99 -1.36
C PRO A 247 25.17 -5.09 -0.73
N ASP A 248 24.06 -4.72 -0.10
CA ASP A 248 23.16 -5.66 0.58
C ASP A 248 21.84 -5.94 -0.18
N ALA A 249 21.73 -5.52 -1.44
CA ALA A 249 20.49 -5.70 -2.24
C ALA A 249 20.04 -7.17 -2.35
N SER A 250 20.95 -8.12 -2.31
CA SER A 250 20.66 -9.56 -2.32
C SER A 250 19.83 -10.01 -1.11
N LYS A 251 19.94 -9.33 0.03
CA LYS A 251 19.20 -9.62 1.26
C LYS A 251 17.77 -9.09 1.23
N LEU A 252 17.41 -8.24 0.27
CA LEU A 252 16.07 -7.66 0.16
C LEU A 252 14.97 -8.70 -0.11
N GLY A 253 15.31 -9.84 -0.72
CA GLY A 253 14.35 -10.90 -0.96
C GLY A 253 13.67 -11.42 0.31
N SER A 254 14.39 -11.51 1.43
CA SER A 254 13.82 -11.90 2.72
C SER A 254 12.97 -10.80 3.38
N ARG A 255 13.07 -9.56 2.90
CA ARG A 255 12.36 -8.37 3.40
C ARG A 255 11.19 -7.96 2.52
N GLN A 256 10.79 -8.82 1.59
CA GLN A 256 9.81 -8.54 0.53
C GLN A 256 8.50 -9.28 0.76
N ILE A 257 7.42 -8.66 0.32
CA ILE A 257 6.08 -9.24 0.16
C ILE A 257 5.71 -9.09 -1.31
N ASP A 258 5.39 -10.21 -1.97
CA ASP A 258 4.98 -10.19 -3.37
C ASP A 258 3.45 -10.11 -3.46
N LEU A 259 2.95 -9.03 -4.05
CA LEU A 259 1.53 -8.90 -4.38
C LEU A 259 1.26 -9.60 -5.71
N SER A 260 0.82 -10.84 -5.63
CA SER A 260 0.43 -11.66 -6.77
C SER A 260 -1.06 -12.03 -6.68
N TRP A 261 -1.66 -12.27 -7.83
CA TRP A 261 -3.04 -12.70 -7.95
C TRP A 261 -3.12 -14.06 -8.64
N ASN A 262 -3.98 -14.90 -8.15
CA ASN A 262 -4.33 -16.16 -8.79
C ASN A 262 -5.78 -16.13 -9.27
N THR A 263 -6.18 -17.12 -10.04
CA THR A 263 -7.54 -17.27 -10.59
C THR A 263 -8.62 -17.12 -9.52
N LEU A 264 -8.44 -17.81 -8.38
CA LEU A 264 -9.42 -17.79 -7.29
C LEU A 264 -9.57 -16.38 -6.70
N SER A 265 -8.47 -15.71 -6.40
CA SER A 265 -8.50 -14.37 -5.80
C SER A 265 -9.09 -13.32 -6.74
N LEU A 266 -8.87 -13.45 -8.06
CA LEU A 266 -9.50 -12.56 -9.04
C LEU A 266 -11.02 -12.76 -9.13
N TYR A 267 -11.48 -14.00 -9.18
CA TYR A 267 -12.92 -14.26 -9.17
C TYR A 267 -13.58 -13.86 -7.86
N ARG A 268 -12.89 -14.04 -6.73
CA ARG A 268 -13.36 -13.50 -5.45
C ARG A 268 -13.47 -11.98 -5.47
N LEU A 269 -12.51 -11.28 -6.09
CA LEU A 269 -12.58 -9.83 -6.25
C LEU A 269 -13.78 -9.42 -7.13
N LEU A 270 -14.02 -10.11 -8.23
CA LEU A 270 -15.19 -9.88 -9.08
C LEU A 270 -16.49 -10.05 -8.28
N ILE A 271 -16.64 -11.18 -7.60
CA ILE A 271 -17.84 -11.47 -6.79
C ILE A 271 -17.99 -10.43 -5.68
N ARG A 272 -16.89 -10.02 -5.03
CA ARG A 272 -16.87 -8.98 -4.02
C ARG A 272 -17.44 -7.66 -4.55
N ARG A 273 -17.02 -7.24 -5.73
CA ARG A 273 -17.48 -6.00 -6.37
C ARG A 273 -18.93 -6.09 -6.81
N LEU A 274 -19.33 -7.21 -7.41
CA LEU A 274 -20.72 -7.43 -7.82
C LEU A 274 -21.68 -7.47 -6.62
N ALA A 275 -21.30 -8.15 -5.54
CA ALA A 275 -22.10 -8.27 -4.33
C ALA A 275 -22.18 -6.97 -3.50
N ASN A 276 -21.35 -5.98 -3.81
CA ASN A 276 -21.31 -4.67 -3.17
C ASN A 276 -21.30 -3.58 -4.25
N ALA A 277 -22.32 -3.61 -5.11
CA ALA A 277 -22.49 -2.66 -6.20
C ALA A 277 -22.69 -1.22 -5.68
N LYS A 278 -22.62 -0.22 -6.58
CA LYS A 278 -22.67 1.21 -6.21
C LYS A 278 -23.98 1.61 -5.55
N THR A 279 -25.09 0.98 -5.93
CA THR A 279 -26.41 1.27 -5.35
C THR A 279 -26.94 0.09 -4.53
N GLU A 280 -27.78 0.38 -3.55
CA GLU A 280 -28.44 -0.66 -2.74
C GLU A 280 -29.37 -1.55 -3.59
N GLU A 281 -30.00 -0.98 -4.61
CA GLU A 281 -30.88 -1.70 -5.51
C GLU A 281 -30.09 -2.72 -6.33
N GLN A 282 -28.98 -2.30 -6.96
CA GLN A 282 -28.08 -3.20 -7.68
C GLN A 282 -27.50 -4.28 -6.78
N THR A 283 -27.09 -3.92 -5.55
CA THR A 283 -26.60 -4.87 -4.55
C THR A 283 -27.66 -5.94 -4.25
N ARG A 284 -28.90 -5.53 -3.98
CA ARG A 284 -30.00 -6.45 -3.69
C ARG A 284 -30.26 -7.42 -4.86
N GLU A 285 -30.36 -6.90 -6.09
CA GLU A 285 -30.55 -7.73 -7.27
C GLU A 285 -29.40 -8.70 -7.53
N MET A 286 -28.15 -8.24 -7.31
CA MET A 286 -26.98 -9.12 -7.45
C MET A 286 -26.94 -10.21 -6.38
N ILE A 287 -27.31 -9.91 -5.14
CA ILE A 287 -27.40 -10.91 -4.07
C ILE A 287 -28.49 -11.94 -4.36
N GLU A 288 -29.67 -11.49 -4.85
CA GLU A 288 -30.72 -12.41 -5.29
C GLU A 288 -30.22 -13.34 -6.41
N TYR A 289 -29.52 -12.79 -7.42
CA TYR A 289 -28.94 -13.60 -8.48
C TYR A 289 -27.89 -14.59 -7.96
N MET A 290 -27.02 -14.15 -7.05
CA MET A 290 -25.97 -14.99 -6.44
C MET A 290 -26.53 -16.09 -5.54
N SER A 291 -27.76 -15.95 -5.03
CA SER A 291 -28.41 -16.94 -4.19
C SER A 291 -28.67 -18.28 -4.91
N ALA A 292 -28.64 -18.29 -6.26
CA ALA A 292 -28.66 -19.51 -7.06
C ALA A 292 -27.47 -20.46 -6.76
N VAL A 293 -26.38 -19.93 -6.15
CA VAL A 293 -25.23 -20.73 -5.72
C VAL A 293 -25.06 -20.56 -4.19
N PRO A 294 -25.64 -21.45 -3.39
CA PRO A 294 -25.58 -21.36 -1.94
C PRO A 294 -24.15 -21.31 -1.40
N GLY A 295 -23.91 -20.45 -0.41
CA GLY A 295 -22.60 -20.28 0.23
C GLY A 295 -21.62 -19.43 -0.54
N LEU A 296 -22.01 -18.80 -1.66
CA LEU A 296 -21.13 -17.96 -2.48
C LEU A 296 -20.67 -16.72 -1.75
N VAL A 297 -21.59 -16.02 -1.08
CA VAL A 297 -21.32 -14.79 -0.32
C VAL A 297 -21.95 -14.87 1.07
N GLN A 298 -21.31 -14.20 2.02
CA GLN A 298 -21.81 -14.03 3.39
C GLN A 298 -21.84 -12.54 3.72
N GLU A 299 -22.93 -12.08 4.31
CA GLU A 299 -23.05 -10.71 4.77
C GLU A 299 -22.22 -10.46 6.04
N ASN A 300 -21.48 -9.36 6.04
CA ASN A 300 -20.77 -8.83 7.20
C ASN A 300 -21.21 -7.38 7.42
N PRO A 301 -21.77 -7.04 8.61
CA PRO A 301 -22.31 -5.71 8.88
C PRO A 301 -21.31 -4.56 8.72
N SER A 302 -20.02 -4.82 8.92
CA SER A 302 -18.97 -3.78 8.88
C SER A 302 -18.40 -3.52 7.50
N VAL A 303 -18.40 -4.54 6.63
CA VAL A 303 -17.69 -4.45 5.34
C VAL A 303 -18.52 -4.92 4.14
N GLY A 304 -19.79 -5.25 4.32
CA GLY A 304 -20.68 -5.74 3.26
C GLY A 304 -20.49 -7.23 2.96
N TYR A 305 -20.86 -7.67 1.77
CA TYR A 305 -20.87 -9.10 1.39
C TYR A 305 -19.47 -9.61 1.07
N LEU A 306 -19.05 -10.69 1.71
CA LEU A 306 -17.75 -11.34 1.55
C LEU A 306 -17.88 -12.62 0.72
N PRO A 307 -17.11 -12.81 -0.36
CA PRO A 307 -17.10 -14.05 -1.12
C PRO A 307 -16.39 -15.18 -0.35
N THR A 308 -16.88 -16.40 -0.53
CA THR A 308 -16.26 -17.63 0.01
C THR A 308 -14.81 -17.82 -0.46
N GLU A 309 -14.04 -18.63 0.28
CA GLU A 309 -12.71 -19.11 -0.13
C GLU A 309 -12.75 -20.47 -0.83
N GLU A 310 -13.93 -21.12 -0.88
CA GLU A 310 -14.10 -22.43 -1.50
C GLU A 310 -14.14 -22.31 -3.03
N GLU A 311 -13.07 -22.75 -3.68
CA GLU A 311 -12.88 -22.64 -5.13
C GLU A 311 -14.00 -23.31 -5.93
N GLU A 312 -14.53 -24.44 -5.44
CA GLU A 312 -15.59 -25.18 -6.11
C GLU A 312 -16.92 -24.40 -6.15
N ILE A 313 -17.22 -23.63 -5.10
CA ILE A 313 -18.40 -22.76 -5.06
C ILE A 313 -18.22 -21.59 -6.03
N ILE A 314 -17.03 -20.98 -6.01
CA ILE A 314 -16.67 -19.90 -6.96
C ILE A 314 -16.79 -20.41 -8.40
N ARG A 315 -16.23 -21.58 -8.70
CA ARG A 315 -16.28 -22.18 -10.02
C ARG A 315 -17.71 -22.44 -10.49
N ARG A 316 -18.58 -22.94 -9.62
CA ARG A 316 -20.01 -23.14 -9.93
C ARG A 316 -20.70 -21.81 -10.27
N PHE A 317 -20.37 -20.73 -9.56
CA PHE A 317 -20.93 -19.42 -9.87
C PHE A 317 -20.43 -18.88 -11.22
N ILE A 318 -19.15 -19.00 -11.53
CA ILE A 318 -18.61 -18.57 -12.83
C ILE A 318 -19.26 -19.37 -13.98
N ILE A 319 -19.42 -20.68 -13.82
CA ILE A 319 -20.14 -21.51 -14.81
C ILE A 319 -21.61 -21.08 -14.93
N TYR A 320 -22.25 -20.73 -13.84
CA TYR A 320 -23.63 -20.22 -13.85
C TYR A 320 -23.74 -18.85 -14.58
N LEU A 321 -22.73 -17.97 -14.39
CA LEU A 321 -22.68 -16.64 -14.94
C LEU A 321 -22.43 -16.61 -16.46
N ILE A 322 -21.42 -17.36 -16.92
CA ILE A 322 -20.92 -17.29 -18.32
C ILE A 322 -20.99 -18.61 -19.09
N GLY A 323 -21.49 -19.68 -18.48
CA GLY A 323 -21.54 -21.00 -19.07
C GLY A 323 -20.27 -21.83 -18.83
N ARG A 324 -20.37 -23.16 -19.02
CA ARG A 324 -19.26 -24.07 -18.75
C ARG A 324 -18.10 -23.96 -19.74
N TYR A 325 -18.41 -23.65 -21.00
CA TYR A 325 -17.42 -23.57 -22.07
C TYR A 325 -17.53 -22.24 -22.80
N MET A 326 -16.41 -21.73 -23.30
CA MET A 326 -16.36 -20.47 -24.06
C MET A 326 -16.99 -20.53 -25.46
N GLY A 327 -17.72 -21.61 -25.74
CA GLY A 327 -18.48 -21.79 -26.98
C GLY A 327 -19.32 -23.06 -26.93
N ALA A 328 -19.84 -23.49 -28.08
CA ALA A 328 -20.82 -24.57 -28.19
C ALA A 328 -20.27 -25.98 -27.85
N SER A 329 -19.00 -26.13 -27.55
CA SER A 329 -18.40 -27.45 -27.28
C SER A 329 -17.21 -27.41 -26.29
N PRO A 330 -16.88 -28.54 -25.63
CA PRO A 330 -15.72 -28.64 -24.73
C PRO A 330 -14.38 -28.29 -25.39
N LYS A 331 -14.27 -28.39 -26.72
CA LYS A 331 -13.04 -28.04 -27.48
C LYS A 331 -12.69 -26.55 -27.41
N LYS A 332 -13.64 -25.71 -27.01
CA LYS A 332 -13.44 -24.25 -26.88
C LYS A 332 -12.86 -23.80 -25.55
N GLY A 333 -12.62 -24.74 -24.63
CA GLY A 333 -12.05 -24.49 -23.32
C GLY A 333 -13.07 -24.28 -22.19
N ASP A 334 -12.69 -24.65 -20.99
CA ASP A 334 -13.46 -24.42 -19.76
C ASP A 334 -13.43 -22.93 -19.41
N SER A 335 -14.58 -22.31 -19.21
CA SER A 335 -14.72 -20.85 -18.99
C SER A 335 -13.95 -20.39 -17.75
N TYR A 336 -13.92 -21.18 -16.69
CA TYR A 336 -13.25 -20.81 -15.44
C TYR A 336 -11.74 -20.61 -15.60
N SER A 337 -11.08 -21.46 -16.38
CA SER A 337 -9.65 -21.34 -16.65
C SER A 337 -9.33 -20.48 -17.88
N TRP A 338 -10.24 -20.47 -18.86
CA TRP A 338 -10.01 -19.73 -20.10
C TRP A 338 -9.89 -18.22 -19.89
N VAL A 339 -10.81 -17.62 -19.10
CA VAL A 339 -10.83 -16.18 -18.87
C VAL A 339 -9.52 -15.68 -18.23
N PRO A 340 -9.06 -16.20 -17.08
CA PRO A 340 -7.80 -15.78 -16.48
C PRO A 340 -6.60 -15.97 -17.41
N ASN A 341 -6.53 -17.11 -18.12
CA ASN A 341 -5.41 -17.40 -19.03
C ASN A 341 -5.29 -16.40 -20.18
N HIS A 342 -6.40 -15.74 -20.58
CA HIS A 342 -6.39 -14.72 -21.63
C HIS A 342 -6.23 -13.29 -21.11
N LEU A 343 -6.22 -13.13 -19.78
CA LEU A 343 -5.99 -11.85 -19.10
C LEU A 343 -4.59 -11.73 -18.48
N GLN A 344 -3.78 -12.80 -18.59
CA GLN A 344 -2.37 -12.78 -18.19
C GLN A 344 -1.57 -11.81 -19.07
N ASP A 345 -0.60 -11.16 -18.45
CA ASP A 345 0.40 -10.38 -19.18
C ASP A 345 1.44 -11.31 -19.87
N ALA A 346 2.43 -10.70 -20.51
CA ALA A 346 3.48 -11.44 -21.22
C ALA A 346 4.34 -12.34 -20.29
N ASN A 347 4.33 -12.09 -18.98
CA ASN A 347 5.04 -12.87 -17.97
C ASN A 347 4.16 -13.97 -17.34
N GLY A 348 2.89 -14.06 -17.74
CA GLY A 348 1.92 -14.96 -17.13
C GLY A 348 1.29 -14.43 -15.84
N ASP A 349 1.53 -13.16 -15.50
CA ASP A 349 0.99 -12.55 -14.29
C ASP A 349 -0.45 -12.08 -14.49
N LEU A 350 -1.27 -12.35 -13.48
CA LEU A 350 -2.65 -11.86 -13.40
C LEU A 350 -2.72 -10.55 -12.61
N ALA A 351 -3.53 -9.62 -13.08
CA ALA A 351 -3.71 -8.34 -12.40
C ALA A 351 -5.20 -7.95 -12.29
N PRO A 352 -5.63 -7.37 -11.15
CA PRO A 352 -7.00 -6.87 -10.97
C PRO A 352 -7.44 -5.86 -12.02
N ARG A 353 -6.50 -5.10 -12.60
CA ARG A 353 -6.81 -4.11 -13.64
C ARG A 353 -7.20 -4.74 -14.97
N SER A 354 -6.71 -5.95 -15.25
CA SER A 354 -7.03 -6.67 -16.49
C SER A 354 -8.36 -7.44 -16.39
N PHE A 355 -8.89 -7.58 -15.19
CA PHE A 355 -10.09 -8.33 -14.85
C PHE A 355 -11.26 -7.39 -14.58
#